data_48a9c1ec5291a1e9b1e1917ffbc63862
#
_entry.id   48a9c1ec5291a1e9b1e1917ffbc63862
#
_cell.length_a   1.000
_cell.length_b   1.000
_cell.length_c   1.000
_cell.angle_alpha   90.00
_cell.angle_beta   90.00
_cell.angle_gamma   90.00
#
_symmetry.space_group_name_H-M   'P 1'
#
loop_
_entity.id
_entity.type
_entity.pdbx_description
1 polymer ?
#
loop_
_entity_poly.entity_id
_entity_poly.type
_entity_poly.pdbx_seq_one_letter_code
_entity_poly.pdbx_strand_id
1 'polypeptide(L)'
;TRRYKTTEKDVALDVTLLVGEYLNNAFPYLKVLYTRKDDSYPELIERTQFANENQADLFISIHCNANDNKKAHGSDTWVMGPHKNAANLKVAQKENASILTLLHL
;
A
#
# COMPACT_ATOMS: atom_id res chain seq x y z
N THR A 1 5.64 10.09 -13.28
CA THR A 1 6.95 9.48 -13.66
C THR A 1 6.98 9.10 -15.15
N ARG A 2 6.73 10.08 -16.03
CA ARG A 2 6.76 9.85 -17.50
C ARG A 2 8.18 9.74 -18.08
N ARG A 3 9.21 9.97 -17.27
CA ARG A 3 10.61 10.02 -17.74
C ARG A 3 11.10 8.68 -18.28
N TYR A 4 10.50 7.57 -17.86
CA TYR A 4 10.88 6.22 -18.28
C TYR A 4 9.74 5.45 -18.93
N LYS A 5 8.72 6.13 -19.44
CA LYS A 5 7.52 5.52 -20.04
C LYS A 5 6.78 4.55 -19.11
N THR A 6 6.96 4.69 -17.80
CA THR A 6 6.25 3.90 -16.78
C THR A 6 5.49 4.83 -15.84
N THR A 7 4.46 4.31 -15.17
CA THR A 7 3.64 5.05 -14.23
C THR A 7 3.79 4.46 -12.82
N GLU A 8 3.40 5.24 -11.80
CA GLU A 8 3.37 4.76 -10.41
C GLU A 8 2.54 3.48 -10.28
N LYS A 9 1.38 3.44 -10.92
CA LYS A 9 0.48 2.28 -10.85
C LYS A 9 1.10 1.00 -11.41
N ASP A 10 1.91 1.12 -12.47
CA ASP A 10 2.60 -0.02 -13.07
C ASP A 10 3.70 -0.53 -12.15
N VAL A 11 4.52 0.38 -11.62
CA VAL A 11 5.59 0.02 -10.68
C VAL A 11 5.03 -0.58 -9.40
N ALA A 12 4.00 0.04 -8.82
CA ALA A 12 3.36 -0.46 -7.61
C ALA A 12 2.77 -1.85 -7.82
N LEU A 13 2.14 -2.11 -8.97
CA LEU A 13 1.61 -3.43 -9.30
C LEU A 13 2.72 -4.46 -9.43
N ASP A 14 3.76 -4.17 -10.21
CA ASP A 14 4.87 -5.10 -10.44
C ASP A 14 5.58 -5.46 -9.12
N VAL A 15 5.87 -4.46 -8.29
CA VAL A 15 6.50 -4.69 -6.98
C VAL A 15 5.58 -5.50 -6.07
N THR A 16 4.29 -5.21 -6.05
CA THR A 16 3.31 -5.96 -5.23
C THR A 16 3.27 -7.43 -5.62
N LEU A 17 3.22 -7.73 -6.91
CA LEU A 17 3.21 -9.11 -7.39
C LEU A 17 4.50 -9.85 -7.05
N LEU A 18 5.65 -9.18 -7.14
CA LEU A 18 6.94 -9.73 -6.72
C LEU A 18 6.99 -10.00 -5.22
N VAL A 19 6.53 -9.06 -4.39
CA VAL A 19 6.46 -9.24 -2.93
C VAL A 19 5.59 -10.45 -2.59
N GLY A 20 4.44 -10.59 -3.22
CA GLY A 20 3.56 -11.74 -3.03
C GLY A 20 4.21 -13.06 -3.42
N GLU A 21 4.95 -13.08 -4.53
CA GLU A 21 5.70 -14.25 -4.98
C GLU A 21 6.78 -14.66 -3.97
N TYR A 22 7.59 -13.68 -3.50
CA TYR A 22 8.59 -13.94 -2.46
C TYR A 22 7.99 -14.45 -1.16
N LEU A 23 6.86 -13.88 -0.73
CA LEU A 23 6.16 -14.32 0.47
C LEU A 23 5.63 -15.74 0.34
N ASN A 24 5.02 -16.08 -0.78
CA ASN A 24 4.52 -17.43 -1.04
C ASN A 24 5.62 -18.47 -1.10
N ASN A 25 6.79 -18.12 -1.64
CA ASN A 25 7.95 -19.01 -1.71
C ASN A 25 8.61 -19.20 -0.34
N ALA A 26 8.77 -18.11 0.43
CA ALA A 26 9.41 -18.18 1.75
C ALA A 26 8.49 -18.77 2.82
N PHE A 27 7.19 -18.51 2.71
CA PHE A 27 6.17 -18.90 3.70
C PHE A 27 4.95 -19.51 3.00
N PRO A 28 5.03 -20.78 2.54
CA PRO A 28 3.94 -21.39 1.75
C PRO A 28 2.59 -21.48 2.47
N TYR A 29 2.58 -21.37 3.79
CA TYR A 29 1.36 -21.38 4.62
C TYR A 29 0.64 -20.03 4.66
N LEU A 30 1.26 -18.94 4.20
CA LEU A 30 0.62 -17.64 4.15
C LEU A 30 -0.42 -17.59 3.02
N LYS A 31 -1.57 -17.03 3.35
CA LYS A 31 -2.58 -16.67 2.37
C LYS A 31 -2.35 -15.24 1.92
N VAL A 32 -1.78 -15.05 0.75
CA VAL A 32 -1.53 -13.73 0.17
C VAL A 32 -2.69 -13.35 -0.74
N LEU A 33 -3.33 -12.22 -0.44
CA LEU A 33 -4.43 -11.67 -1.22
C LEU A 33 -3.99 -10.32 -1.81
N TYR A 34 -4.52 -10.00 -2.99
CA TYR A 34 -4.23 -8.76 -3.69
C TYR A 34 -5.50 -7.97 -3.89
N THR A 35 -5.47 -6.67 -3.65
CA THR A 35 -6.60 -5.79 -3.97
C THR A 35 -6.76 -5.61 -5.48
N ARG A 36 -5.70 -5.79 -6.23
CA ARG A 36 -5.72 -5.90 -7.70
C ARG A 36 -4.54 -6.73 -8.19
N LYS A 37 -4.70 -7.34 -9.36
CA LYS A 37 -3.63 -8.06 -10.08
C LYS A 37 -3.43 -7.55 -11.50
N ASP A 38 -4.18 -6.54 -11.90
CA ASP A 38 -4.22 -5.95 -13.23
C ASP A 38 -4.30 -4.43 -13.15
N ASP A 39 -4.59 -3.76 -14.25
CA ASP A 39 -4.73 -2.31 -14.33
C ASP A 39 -6.11 -1.79 -13.85
N SER A 40 -6.79 -2.52 -12.99
CA SER A 40 -7.98 -2.03 -12.32
C SER A 40 -7.62 -1.00 -11.24
N TYR A 41 -8.60 -0.17 -10.87
CA TYR A 41 -8.42 0.84 -9.83
C TYR A 41 -9.50 0.71 -8.76
N PRO A 42 -9.29 -0.15 -7.74
CA PRO A 42 -10.19 -0.16 -6.59
C PRO A 42 -10.02 1.13 -5.78
N GLU A 43 -11.14 1.69 -5.34
CA GLU A 43 -11.13 2.87 -4.47
C GLU A 43 -10.46 2.56 -3.12
N LEU A 44 -9.99 3.60 -2.42
CA LEU A 44 -9.29 3.41 -1.13
C LEU A 44 -10.16 2.67 -0.12
N ILE A 45 -11.46 3.00 -0.06
CA ILE A 45 -12.41 2.34 0.84
C ILE A 45 -12.58 0.85 0.49
N GLU A 46 -12.62 0.51 -0.80
CA GLU A 46 -12.75 -0.86 -1.26
C GLU A 46 -11.55 -1.72 -0.85
N ARG A 47 -10.34 -1.15 -0.86
CA ARG A 47 -9.12 -1.84 -0.42
C ARG A 47 -9.19 -2.20 1.06
N THR A 48 -9.65 -1.26 1.88
CA THR A 48 -9.82 -1.47 3.32
C THR A 48 -10.92 -2.49 3.61
N GLN A 49 -12.05 -2.39 2.91
CA GLN A 49 -13.15 -3.35 3.04
C GLN A 49 -12.71 -4.76 2.66
N PHE A 50 -11.98 -4.90 1.56
CA PHE A 50 -11.44 -6.17 1.10
C PHE A 50 -10.56 -6.84 2.18
N ALA A 51 -9.66 -6.08 2.81
CA ALA A 51 -8.84 -6.59 3.89
C ALA A 51 -9.68 -7.04 5.10
N ASN A 52 -10.67 -6.24 5.49
CA ASN A 52 -11.54 -6.55 6.63
C ASN A 52 -12.45 -7.75 6.35
N GLU A 53 -13.06 -7.83 5.19
CA GLU A 53 -13.93 -8.95 4.79
C GLU A 53 -13.17 -10.28 4.74
N ASN A 54 -11.89 -10.24 4.38
CA ASN A 54 -11.02 -11.42 4.36
C ASN A 54 -10.29 -11.66 5.67
N GLN A 55 -10.58 -10.88 6.72
CA GLN A 55 -9.96 -11.01 8.04
C GLN A 55 -8.43 -11.00 7.98
N ALA A 56 -7.86 -10.09 7.20
CA ALA A 56 -6.41 -9.99 7.02
C ALA A 56 -5.70 -9.66 8.34
N ASP A 57 -4.65 -10.38 8.64
CA ASP A 57 -3.80 -10.12 9.81
C ASP A 57 -2.85 -8.96 9.57
N LEU A 58 -2.48 -8.72 8.31
CA LEU A 58 -1.59 -7.65 7.90
C LEU A 58 -2.05 -7.04 6.58
N PHE A 59 -2.03 -5.72 6.49
CA PHE A 59 -2.26 -4.98 5.27
C PHE A 59 -1.00 -4.24 4.86
N ILE A 60 -0.53 -4.48 3.64
CA ILE A 60 0.66 -3.85 3.06
C ILE A 60 0.24 -2.97 1.89
N SER A 61 0.63 -1.71 1.93
CA SER A 61 0.40 -0.75 0.85
C SER A 61 1.74 -0.33 0.24
N ILE A 62 1.83 -0.39 -1.07
CA ILE A 62 3.05 -0.07 -1.83
C ILE A 62 2.79 1.14 -2.70
N HIS A 63 3.61 2.16 -2.51
CA HIS A 63 3.49 3.46 -3.19
C HIS A 63 4.81 3.92 -3.78
N CYS A 64 4.71 4.76 -4.81
CA CYS A 64 5.83 5.59 -5.27
C CYS A 64 5.57 7.03 -4.82
N ASN A 65 6.33 7.49 -3.84
CA ASN A 65 6.19 8.84 -3.32
C ASN A 65 6.71 9.89 -4.31
N ALA A 66 6.08 11.05 -4.32
CA ALA A 66 6.55 12.21 -5.05
C ALA A 66 7.36 13.13 -4.12
N ASN A 67 8.39 13.76 -4.67
CA ASN A 67 9.18 14.76 -3.98
C ASN A 67 9.62 15.87 -4.96
N ASP A 68 9.53 17.12 -4.52
CA ASP A 68 9.95 18.27 -5.32
C ASP A 68 11.48 18.30 -5.50
N ASN A 69 12.24 17.74 -4.56
CA ASN A 69 13.67 17.57 -4.69
C ASN A 69 14.00 16.43 -5.65
N LYS A 70 14.45 16.76 -6.85
CA LYS A 70 14.80 15.79 -7.89
C LYS A 70 15.94 14.84 -7.53
N LYS A 71 16.73 15.15 -6.49
CA LYS A 71 17.79 14.30 -5.97
C LYS A 71 17.31 13.31 -4.91
N ALA A 72 16.09 13.45 -4.43
CA ALA A 72 15.53 12.53 -3.45
C ALA A 72 15.36 11.14 -4.07
N HIS A 73 15.88 10.13 -3.40
CA HIS A 73 15.81 8.72 -3.78
C HIS A 73 15.89 7.85 -2.53
N GLY A 74 15.53 6.60 -2.68
CA GLY A 74 15.53 5.62 -1.60
C GLY A 74 14.14 5.07 -1.35
N SER A 75 14.01 4.28 -0.31
CA SER A 75 12.75 3.67 0.11
C SER A 75 12.51 3.85 1.60
N ASP A 76 11.26 4.05 1.97
CA ASP A 76 10.82 4.17 3.35
C ASP A 76 9.79 3.10 3.66
N THR A 77 9.80 2.61 4.88
CA THR A 77 8.75 1.72 5.40
C THR A 77 8.08 2.35 6.59
N TRP A 78 6.76 2.49 6.51
CA TRP A 78 5.93 3.10 7.55
C TRP A 78 5.08 2.02 8.20
N VAL A 79 5.11 1.95 9.52
CA VAL A 79 4.33 0.99 10.30
C VAL A 79 3.34 1.74 11.17
N MET A 80 2.09 1.29 11.16
CA MET A 80 1.08 1.82 12.07
C MET A 80 1.34 1.36 13.50
N GLY A 81 1.29 2.31 14.42
CA GLY A 81 1.53 2.06 15.83
C GLY A 81 1.50 3.37 16.62
N PRO A 82 2.02 3.39 17.85
CA PRO A 82 2.17 4.62 18.61
C PRO A 82 3.11 5.57 17.88
N HIS A 83 2.57 6.60 17.23
CA HIS A 83 3.33 7.53 16.41
C HIS A 83 4.00 8.59 17.28
N LYS A 84 5.34 8.65 17.21
CA LYS A 84 6.14 9.62 17.98
C LYS A 84 6.51 10.87 17.20
N ASN A 85 6.25 10.89 15.88
CA ASN A 85 6.52 12.08 15.07
C ASN A 85 5.35 12.42 14.13
N ALA A 86 5.24 13.72 13.79
CA ALA A 86 4.14 14.25 13.01
C ALA A 86 4.10 13.73 11.56
N ALA A 87 5.25 13.40 10.96
CA ALA A 87 5.32 12.89 9.60
C ALA A 87 4.70 11.50 9.50
N ASN A 88 5.03 10.60 10.43
CA ASN A 88 4.45 9.26 10.51
C ASN A 88 2.94 9.33 10.74
N LEU A 89 2.50 10.22 11.64
CA LEU A 89 1.08 10.41 11.93
C LEU A 89 0.31 10.85 10.68
N LYS A 90 0.85 11.79 9.90
CA LYS A 90 0.20 12.25 8.66
C LYS A 90 0.04 11.14 7.64
N VAL A 91 1.04 10.31 7.45
CA VAL A 91 0.96 9.16 6.53
C VAL A 91 -0.10 8.18 7.01
N ALA A 92 -0.07 7.80 8.28
CA ALA A 92 -1.04 6.90 8.86
C ALA A 92 -2.47 7.43 8.76
N GLN A 93 -2.69 8.72 9.01
CA GLN A 93 -4.00 9.36 8.89
C GLN A 93 -4.51 9.32 7.44
N LYS A 94 -3.65 9.59 6.47
CA LYS A 94 -4.01 9.55 5.05
C LYS A 94 -4.42 8.14 4.63
N GLU A 95 -3.63 7.13 4.98
CA GLU A 95 -3.93 5.73 4.66
C GLU A 95 -5.20 5.22 5.35
N ASN A 96 -5.53 5.76 6.52
CA ASN A 96 -6.71 5.36 7.29
C ASN A 96 -7.95 6.23 7.06
N ALA A 97 -7.91 7.20 6.19
CA ALA A 97 -9.05 8.08 5.94
C ALA A 97 -10.31 7.31 5.54
N SER A 98 -10.17 6.24 4.76
CA SER A 98 -11.29 5.38 4.34
C SER A 98 -11.89 4.60 5.51
N ILE A 99 -11.10 4.21 6.50
CA ILE A 99 -11.58 3.52 7.71
C ILE A 99 -12.42 4.49 8.55
N LEU A 100 -11.95 5.72 8.73
CA LEU A 100 -12.71 6.75 9.45
C LEU A 100 -14.06 7.03 8.78
N THR A 101 -14.11 7.05 7.46
CA THR A 101 -15.35 7.17 6.69
C THR A 101 -16.33 6.04 6.98
N LEU A 102 -15.84 4.80 7.11
CA LEU A 102 -16.67 3.64 7.47
C LEU A 102 -17.23 3.75 8.89
N LEU A 103 -16.45 4.28 9.83
CA LEU A 103 -16.88 4.43 11.24
C LEU A 103 -17.94 5.50 11.42
N HIS A 104 -18.10 6.43 10.48
CA HIS A 104 -19.11 7.49 10.50
C HIS A 104 -20.42 7.10 9.79
N LEU A 105 -20.51 5.88 9.29
CA LEU A 105 -21.74 5.34 8.73
C LEU A 105 -22.67 4.86 9.84
#